data_879644b4d22f301a036451c28916431d
#
_entry.id   879644b4d22f301a036451c28916431d
#
_cell.length_a   1.000
_cell.length_b   1.000
_cell.length_c   1.000
_cell.angle_alpha   90.00
_cell.angle_beta   90.00
_cell.angle_gamma   90.00
#
_symmetry.space_group_name_H-M   'P 1'
#
loop_
_entity.id
_entity.type
_entity.pdbx_description
1 polymer ?
#
loop_
_entity_poly.entity_id
_entity_poly.type
_entity_poly.pdbx_seq_one_letter_code
_entity_poly.pdbx_strand_id
1 'polypeptide(L)'
;MVCDKIYARMNLVFVLLAAAVFFISFTSLSLIDGSIWATTRFPLHEPYSVFFTLDSLQGKTDATIATEAGKLIALNAVVAFAVAVGVFLFAKKYPARSKLIYTAACVCAGLLLFAAGAFAYKKLHFGAFLKVQKIMHSKPVHSDFYETEYIEPAGKVTFPEKKKNLIVIFLESFESSYQSEDAGGLFTETLIPQITQFAAEEHAVNFSANDALGGGSDVNGTNWTIAAMLSKFGGVPYSFTKAEMNALAGGKFLPHLTTLNDILAEGSYTQRFLFGTDKHFAARNLLLENHGNVEIHDLDYYSAKGLIADESKTFWGFDDAQLYECAKLELAELSKTRQPWFLGFLTLDLHMPYGFPSHDMEVKFTDAQNPKKAQMKNIVFDTDKKITAFLNWCKKQSWFDNTTIVMFGDHTFMNTSKTAFFDALDNTAARYWFDLFVNVPRNVVAEAPKIKQRQFASFDMLPTILAALDCKVEGERLGFGVNLFSGQQTLLERYGKNRLNEELMKKNTVYRTFLQK
;
A
#
# COMPACT_ATOMS: atom_id res chain seq x y z
N MET A 1 13.33 -67.33 13.28
CA MET A 1 13.40 -66.26 14.33
C MET A 1 14.50 -65.22 14.10
N VAL A 2 15.78 -65.57 13.82
CA VAL A 2 16.83 -64.59 13.50
C VAL A 2 16.63 -63.97 12.11
N CYS A 3 16.33 -64.75 11.08
CA CYS A 3 16.05 -64.30 9.71
C CYS A 3 14.82 -63.38 9.67
N ASP A 4 13.76 -63.68 10.38
CA ASP A 4 12.54 -62.88 10.41
C ASP A 4 12.78 -61.49 11.04
N LYS A 5 13.64 -61.41 12.08
CA LYS A 5 14.04 -60.14 12.69
C LYS A 5 14.94 -59.28 11.76
N ILE A 6 15.80 -59.93 10.97
CA ILE A 6 16.63 -59.22 9.97
C ILE A 6 15.76 -58.71 8.82
N TYR A 7 14.81 -59.53 8.33
CA TYR A 7 13.86 -59.13 7.27
C TYR A 7 12.95 -57.97 7.73
N ALA A 8 12.44 -58.04 8.96
CA ALA A 8 11.64 -56.97 9.54
C ALA A 8 12.44 -55.68 9.71
N ARG A 9 13.71 -55.74 10.15
CA ARG A 9 14.60 -54.59 10.24
C ARG A 9 14.95 -53.99 8.89
N MET A 10 15.20 -54.78 7.87
CA MET A 10 15.44 -54.28 6.49
C MET A 10 14.20 -53.59 5.92
N ASN A 11 13.01 -54.16 6.09
CA ASN A 11 11.78 -53.51 5.65
C ASN A 11 11.52 -52.16 6.34
N LEU A 12 11.82 -52.07 7.65
CA LEU A 12 11.70 -50.82 8.39
C LEU A 12 12.67 -49.74 7.86
N VAL A 13 13.91 -50.10 7.55
CA VAL A 13 14.89 -49.17 6.98
C VAL A 13 14.43 -48.66 5.62
N PHE A 14 13.89 -49.50 4.76
CA PHE A 14 13.38 -49.07 3.44
C PHE A 14 12.14 -48.18 3.55
N VAL A 15 11.25 -48.43 4.49
CA VAL A 15 10.10 -47.57 4.78
C VAL A 15 10.57 -46.19 5.27
N LEU A 16 11.56 -46.15 6.17
CA LEU A 16 12.13 -44.89 6.65
C LEU A 16 12.82 -44.08 5.55
N LEU A 17 13.54 -44.76 4.64
CA LEU A 17 14.16 -44.10 3.49
C LEU A 17 13.12 -43.57 2.50
N ALA A 18 12.05 -44.33 2.23
CA ALA A 18 10.94 -43.82 1.40
C ALA A 18 10.25 -42.62 2.04
N ALA A 19 10.06 -42.66 3.36
CA ALA A 19 9.53 -41.51 4.10
C ALA A 19 10.47 -40.28 4.02
N ALA A 20 11.78 -40.47 4.12
CA ALA A 20 12.76 -39.42 3.95
C ALA A 20 12.68 -38.78 2.54
N VAL A 21 12.59 -39.63 1.49
CA VAL A 21 12.40 -39.14 0.12
C VAL A 21 11.10 -38.33 0.00
N PHE A 22 10.01 -38.81 0.61
CA PHE A 22 8.74 -38.04 0.64
C PHE A 22 8.91 -36.67 1.26
N PHE A 23 9.42 -36.60 2.50
CA PHE A 23 9.53 -35.34 3.22
C PHE A 23 10.49 -34.33 2.53
N ILE A 24 11.63 -34.82 2.01
CA ILE A 24 12.57 -33.96 1.31
C ILE A 24 11.96 -33.43 0.00
N SER A 25 11.30 -34.31 -0.78
CA SER A 25 10.63 -33.91 -2.02
C SER A 25 9.48 -32.94 -1.76
N PHE A 26 8.65 -33.21 -0.75
CA PHE A 26 7.55 -32.32 -0.33
C PHE A 26 8.06 -30.94 0.07
N THR A 27 9.10 -30.88 0.90
CA THR A 27 9.70 -29.61 1.32
C THR A 27 10.28 -28.85 0.13
N SER A 28 10.97 -29.56 -0.80
CA SER A 28 11.55 -28.93 -2.00
C SER A 28 10.48 -28.33 -2.90
N LEU A 29 9.41 -29.06 -3.20
CA LEU A 29 8.29 -28.58 -4.00
C LEU A 29 7.60 -27.39 -3.32
N SER A 30 7.35 -27.50 -2.01
CA SER A 30 6.72 -26.44 -1.23
C SER A 30 7.56 -25.15 -1.17
N LEU A 31 8.89 -25.26 -1.13
CA LEU A 31 9.78 -24.10 -1.23
C LEU A 31 9.71 -23.44 -2.61
N ILE A 32 9.69 -24.21 -3.69
CA ILE A 32 9.63 -23.69 -5.06
C ILE A 32 8.27 -23.04 -5.29
N ASP A 33 7.20 -23.81 -5.19
CA ASP A 33 5.85 -23.35 -5.52
C ASP A 33 5.35 -22.30 -4.53
N GLY A 34 5.64 -22.47 -3.24
CA GLY A 34 5.29 -21.50 -2.20
C GLY A 34 6.00 -20.18 -2.41
N SER A 35 7.28 -20.17 -2.83
CA SER A 35 7.98 -18.91 -3.13
C SER A 35 7.44 -18.23 -4.39
N ILE A 36 7.08 -19.00 -5.43
CA ILE A 36 6.41 -18.47 -6.62
C ILE A 36 5.06 -17.88 -6.24
N TRP A 37 4.24 -18.64 -5.52
CA TRP A 37 2.92 -18.19 -5.05
C TRP A 37 3.02 -16.92 -4.21
N ALA A 38 3.92 -16.87 -3.22
CA ALA A 38 4.10 -15.72 -2.35
C ALA A 38 4.50 -14.45 -3.12
N THR A 39 5.46 -14.55 -4.06
CA THR A 39 5.88 -13.40 -4.88
C THR A 39 4.83 -12.91 -5.87
N THR A 40 3.79 -13.70 -6.11
CA THR A 40 2.67 -13.29 -6.96
C THR A 40 1.55 -12.62 -6.19
N ARG A 41 1.58 -12.71 -4.86
CA ARG A 41 0.56 -12.16 -3.95
C ARG A 41 1.09 -10.99 -3.14
N PHE A 42 2.38 -11.02 -2.78
CA PHE A 42 2.98 -10.05 -1.88
C PHE A 42 4.19 -9.37 -2.53
N PRO A 43 4.36 -8.06 -2.36
CA PRO A 43 5.53 -7.31 -2.83
C PRO A 43 6.73 -7.57 -1.92
N LEU A 44 7.29 -8.79 -1.97
CA LEU A 44 8.34 -9.25 -1.05
C LEU A 44 9.67 -8.49 -1.20
N HIS A 45 9.81 -7.64 -2.22
CA HIS A 45 10.90 -6.67 -2.34
C HIS A 45 10.74 -5.47 -1.39
N GLU A 46 9.52 -5.26 -0.86
CA GLU A 46 9.16 -4.24 0.12
C GLU A 46 8.89 -4.89 1.49
N PRO A 47 9.93 -5.38 2.20
CA PRO A 47 9.74 -6.22 3.37
C PRO A 47 8.98 -5.54 4.52
N TYR A 48 9.03 -4.22 4.62
CA TYR A 48 8.27 -3.47 5.64
C TYR A 48 6.76 -3.59 5.44
N SER A 49 6.27 -3.40 4.22
CA SER A 49 4.84 -3.52 3.89
C SER A 49 4.34 -4.95 4.14
N VAL A 50 5.18 -5.95 3.85
CA VAL A 50 4.85 -7.36 4.09
C VAL A 50 4.77 -7.69 5.58
N PHE A 51 5.73 -7.22 6.39
CA PHE A 51 5.68 -7.41 7.84
C PHE A 51 4.41 -6.81 8.43
N PHE A 52 4.07 -5.60 8.04
CA PHE A 52 2.84 -4.95 8.51
C PHE A 52 1.58 -5.71 8.10
N THR A 53 1.50 -6.13 6.82
CA THR A 53 0.34 -6.90 6.31
C THR A 53 0.19 -8.23 7.05
N LEU A 54 1.27 -8.96 7.28
CA LEU A 54 1.24 -10.23 8.01
C LEU A 54 0.81 -10.06 9.48
N ASP A 55 1.21 -8.97 10.12
CA ASP A 55 0.84 -8.68 11.50
C ASP A 55 -0.61 -8.19 11.61
N SER A 56 -1.07 -7.37 10.69
CA SER A 56 -2.46 -6.90 10.63
C SER A 56 -3.47 -8.00 10.26
N LEU A 57 -3.01 -9.08 9.63
CA LEU A 57 -3.81 -10.28 9.35
C LEU A 57 -4.02 -11.17 10.59
N GLN A 58 -3.49 -10.84 11.76
CA GLN A 58 -3.77 -11.59 12.99
C GLN A 58 -5.27 -11.55 13.30
N GLY A 59 -5.95 -12.64 12.91
CA GLY A 59 -7.36 -12.89 13.22
C GLY A 59 -8.32 -13.00 12.05
N LYS A 60 -7.96 -12.51 10.87
CA LYS A 60 -8.78 -12.67 9.63
C LYS A 60 -7.88 -13.13 8.48
N THR A 61 -7.50 -14.41 8.51
CA THR A 61 -6.87 -15.02 7.33
C THR A 61 -7.94 -15.06 6.25
N ASP A 62 -7.70 -14.39 5.13
CA ASP A 62 -8.56 -14.47 3.97
C ASP A 62 -8.76 -15.95 3.60
N ALA A 63 -10.00 -16.41 3.66
CA ALA A 63 -10.36 -17.80 3.41
C ALA A 63 -9.88 -18.28 2.02
N THR A 64 -9.75 -17.35 1.05
CA THR A 64 -9.25 -17.63 -0.29
C THR A 64 -7.75 -17.87 -0.30
N ILE A 65 -6.97 -17.04 0.41
CA ILE A 65 -5.52 -17.23 0.58
C ILE A 65 -5.25 -18.57 1.26
N ALA A 66 -5.98 -18.87 2.34
CA ALA A 66 -5.86 -20.15 3.05
C ALA A 66 -6.25 -21.33 2.16
N THR A 67 -7.30 -21.19 1.36
CA THR A 67 -7.76 -22.24 0.42
C THR A 67 -6.75 -22.46 -0.71
N GLU A 68 -6.20 -21.42 -1.31
CA GLU A 68 -5.17 -21.56 -2.35
C GLU A 68 -3.89 -22.18 -1.81
N ALA A 69 -3.41 -21.73 -0.67
CA ALA A 69 -2.25 -22.32 0.01
C ALA A 69 -2.50 -23.79 0.34
N GLY A 70 -3.69 -24.11 0.85
CA GLY A 70 -4.11 -25.49 1.13
C GLY A 70 -4.11 -26.38 -0.10
N LYS A 71 -4.61 -25.91 -1.24
CA LYS A 71 -4.58 -26.65 -2.53
C LYS A 71 -3.15 -26.90 -2.99
N LEU A 72 -2.26 -25.92 -2.87
CA LEU A 72 -0.86 -26.03 -3.25
C LEU A 72 -0.13 -27.07 -2.39
N ILE A 73 -0.31 -27.01 -1.07
CA ILE A 73 0.24 -27.98 -0.11
C ILE A 73 -0.26 -29.38 -0.42
N ALA A 74 -1.56 -29.55 -0.68
CA ALA A 74 -2.15 -30.84 -0.99
C ALA A 74 -1.58 -31.44 -2.30
N LEU A 75 -1.44 -30.61 -3.35
CA LEU A 75 -0.84 -31.03 -4.62
C LEU A 75 0.62 -31.48 -4.41
N ASN A 76 1.43 -30.72 -3.70
CA ASN A 76 2.81 -31.05 -3.41
C ASN A 76 2.94 -32.34 -2.60
N ALA A 77 2.03 -32.58 -1.66
CA ALA A 77 1.99 -33.83 -0.90
C ALA A 77 1.67 -35.02 -1.79
N VAL A 78 0.71 -34.90 -2.72
CA VAL A 78 0.37 -35.97 -3.68
C VAL A 78 1.56 -36.29 -4.59
N VAL A 79 2.22 -35.28 -5.16
CA VAL A 79 3.38 -35.45 -6.03
C VAL A 79 4.54 -36.09 -5.27
N ALA A 80 4.87 -35.60 -4.08
CA ALA A 80 5.94 -36.16 -3.25
C ALA A 80 5.65 -37.63 -2.85
N PHE A 81 4.39 -37.94 -2.54
CA PHE A 81 3.95 -39.28 -2.23
C PHE A 81 4.11 -40.20 -3.44
N ALA A 82 3.71 -39.78 -4.63
CA ALA A 82 3.89 -40.53 -5.87
C ALA A 82 5.37 -40.85 -6.15
N VAL A 83 6.26 -39.85 -5.93
CA VAL A 83 7.73 -40.06 -6.06
C VAL A 83 8.23 -41.11 -5.06
N ALA A 84 7.86 -41.00 -3.79
CA ALA A 84 8.28 -41.91 -2.75
C ALA A 84 7.79 -43.34 -3.02
N VAL A 85 6.52 -43.51 -3.45
CA VAL A 85 5.94 -44.79 -3.86
C VAL A 85 6.66 -45.34 -5.09
N GLY A 86 6.94 -44.49 -6.09
CA GLY A 86 7.72 -44.91 -7.28
C GLY A 86 9.10 -45.46 -6.93
N VAL A 87 9.84 -44.74 -6.06
CA VAL A 87 11.16 -45.20 -5.54
C VAL A 87 11.02 -46.53 -4.80
N PHE A 88 9.99 -46.65 -3.93
CA PHE A 88 9.74 -47.89 -3.19
C PHE A 88 9.45 -49.08 -4.12
N LEU A 89 8.55 -48.94 -5.09
CA LEU A 89 8.18 -49.99 -6.03
C LEU A 89 9.38 -50.38 -6.92
N PHE A 90 10.16 -49.40 -7.37
CA PHE A 90 11.35 -49.63 -8.16
C PHE A 90 12.44 -50.39 -7.36
N ALA A 91 12.67 -50.00 -6.11
CA ALA A 91 13.59 -50.69 -5.21
C ALA A 91 13.13 -52.14 -4.92
N LYS A 92 11.81 -52.35 -4.75
CA LYS A 92 11.22 -53.68 -4.57
C LYS A 92 11.38 -54.56 -5.80
N LYS A 93 11.31 -54.00 -7.02
CA LYS A 93 11.52 -54.74 -8.29
C LYS A 93 12.98 -55.17 -8.47
N TYR A 94 13.95 -54.42 -7.91
CA TYR A 94 15.37 -54.68 -8.04
C TYR A 94 16.05 -54.84 -6.65
N PRO A 95 15.76 -55.92 -5.90
CA PRO A 95 16.17 -56.03 -4.49
C PRO A 95 17.68 -56.01 -4.29
N ALA A 96 18.48 -56.60 -5.22
CA ALA A 96 19.95 -56.56 -5.16
C ALA A 96 20.54 -55.14 -5.30
N ARG A 97 19.78 -54.18 -5.86
CA ARG A 97 20.18 -52.77 -6.06
C ARG A 97 19.40 -51.81 -5.16
N SER A 98 18.55 -52.31 -4.28
CA SER A 98 17.66 -51.48 -3.48
C SER A 98 18.41 -50.40 -2.67
N LYS A 99 19.52 -50.75 -2.03
CA LYS A 99 20.37 -49.84 -1.29
C LYS A 99 20.89 -48.68 -2.18
N LEU A 100 21.37 -49.01 -3.38
CA LEU A 100 21.85 -48.02 -4.35
C LEU A 100 20.72 -47.10 -4.81
N ILE A 101 19.52 -47.63 -5.08
CA ILE A 101 18.34 -46.87 -5.51
C ILE A 101 17.96 -45.88 -4.45
N TYR A 102 17.84 -46.28 -3.18
CA TYR A 102 17.50 -45.36 -2.10
C TYR A 102 18.59 -44.32 -1.85
N THR A 103 19.87 -44.71 -1.90
CA THR A 103 20.96 -43.75 -1.76
C THR A 103 20.92 -42.69 -2.86
N ALA A 104 20.76 -43.13 -4.11
CA ALA A 104 20.64 -42.22 -5.26
C ALA A 104 19.41 -41.30 -5.11
N ALA A 105 18.25 -41.85 -4.73
CA ALA A 105 17.04 -41.06 -4.50
C ALA A 105 17.21 -40.01 -3.39
N CYS A 106 17.84 -40.38 -2.27
CA CYS A 106 18.10 -39.42 -1.18
C CYS A 106 19.10 -38.34 -1.59
N VAL A 107 20.16 -38.69 -2.35
CA VAL A 107 21.12 -37.71 -2.87
C VAL A 107 20.44 -36.76 -3.85
N CYS A 108 19.66 -37.25 -4.80
CA CYS A 108 18.92 -36.42 -5.74
C CYS A 108 17.90 -35.51 -5.02
N ALA A 109 17.16 -36.06 -4.05
CA ALA A 109 16.23 -35.26 -3.25
C ALA A 109 16.94 -34.17 -2.42
N GLY A 110 18.12 -34.50 -1.85
CA GLY A 110 18.95 -33.53 -1.12
C GLY A 110 19.48 -32.40 -2.01
N LEU A 111 19.93 -32.72 -3.22
CA LEU A 111 20.37 -31.75 -4.23
C LEU A 111 19.19 -30.85 -4.65
N LEU A 112 18.02 -31.46 -4.84
CA LEU A 112 16.80 -30.70 -5.16
C LEU A 112 16.42 -29.77 -4.01
N LEU A 113 16.51 -30.20 -2.76
CA LEU A 113 16.23 -29.37 -1.59
C LEU A 113 17.19 -28.17 -1.50
N PHE A 114 18.48 -28.40 -1.76
CA PHE A 114 19.46 -27.32 -1.80
C PHE A 114 19.15 -26.31 -2.89
N ALA A 115 18.86 -26.78 -4.11
CA ALA A 115 18.46 -25.91 -5.23
C ALA A 115 17.16 -25.16 -4.95
N ALA A 116 16.16 -25.82 -4.37
CA ALA A 116 14.88 -25.22 -3.98
C ALA A 116 15.08 -24.16 -2.90
N GLY A 117 15.94 -24.41 -1.91
CA GLY A 117 16.30 -23.43 -0.88
C GLY A 117 16.99 -22.19 -1.46
N ALA A 118 17.95 -22.38 -2.35
CA ALA A 118 18.63 -21.28 -3.04
C ALA A 118 17.67 -20.47 -3.93
N PHE A 119 16.77 -21.15 -4.64
CA PHE A 119 15.72 -20.52 -5.44
C PHE A 119 14.77 -19.70 -4.56
N ALA A 120 14.25 -20.29 -3.48
CA ALA A 120 13.35 -19.62 -2.56
C ALA A 120 14.02 -18.42 -1.88
N TYR A 121 15.29 -18.56 -1.43
CA TYR A 121 16.07 -17.46 -0.86
C TYR A 121 16.13 -16.23 -1.78
N LYS A 122 16.45 -16.48 -3.06
CA LYS A 122 16.50 -15.41 -4.08
C LYS A 122 15.12 -14.89 -4.42
N LYS A 123 14.15 -15.77 -4.66
CA LYS A 123 12.81 -15.42 -5.11
C LYS A 123 12.03 -14.64 -4.07
N LEU A 124 12.13 -15.01 -2.79
CA LEU A 124 11.49 -14.33 -1.66
C LEU A 124 12.23 -13.05 -1.22
N HIS A 125 13.28 -12.64 -1.89
CA HIS A 125 14.12 -11.50 -1.46
C HIS A 125 14.58 -11.61 0.01
N PHE A 126 14.87 -12.83 0.47
CA PHE A 126 15.13 -13.11 1.89
C PHE A 126 16.27 -12.28 2.47
N GLY A 127 17.25 -11.89 1.64
CA GLY A 127 18.30 -10.96 2.03
C GLY A 127 17.77 -9.57 2.44
N ALA A 128 16.69 -9.09 1.82
CA ALA A 128 16.04 -7.83 2.22
C ALA A 128 15.34 -7.99 3.58
N PHE A 129 14.65 -9.12 3.82
CA PHE A 129 14.06 -9.43 5.13
C PHE A 129 15.12 -9.49 6.23
N LEU A 130 16.26 -10.14 5.99
CA LEU A 130 17.37 -10.17 6.95
C LEU A 130 17.95 -8.79 7.24
N LYS A 131 18.04 -7.91 6.24
CA LYS A 131 18.46 -6.50 6.44
C LYS A 131 17.48 -5.78 7.36
N VAL A 132 16.18 -5.87 7.08
CA VAL A 132 15.14 -5.25 7.93
C VAL A 132 15.19 -5.80 9.33
N GLN A 133 15.22 -7.12 9.50
CA GLN A 133 15.33 -7.77 10.80
C GLN A 133 16.62 -7.32 11.54
N LYS A 134 17.75 -7.22 10.84
CA LYS A 134 18.99 -6.70 11.42
C LYS A 134 18.84 -5.24 11.88
N ILE A 135 18.18 -4.39 11.09
CA ILE A 135 17.88 -3.00 11.46
C ILE A 135 16.97 -2.95 12.69
N MET A 136 15.90 -3.74 12.73
CA MET A 136 14.97 -3.81 13.86
C MET A 136 15.64 -4.31 15.16
N HIS A 137 16.63 -5.19 15.07
CA HIS A 137 17.35 -5.78 16.22
C HIS A 137 18.73 -5.17 16.46
N SER A 138 19.24 -4.33 15.56
CA SER A 138 20.53 -3.66 15.78
C SER A 138 20.46 -2.71 16.98
N LYS A 139 21.58 -2.54 17.68
CA LYS A 139 21.71 -1.43 18.63
C LYS A 139 21.38 -0.13 17.89
N PRO A 140 20.56 0.76 18.47
CA PRO A 140 20.18 1.98 17.79
C PRO A 140 21.43 2.81 17.46
N VAL A 141 21.68 3.07 16.19
CA VAL A 141 22.45 4.24 15.81
C VAL A 141 21.50 5.41 16.10
N HIS A 142 21.76 6.11 17.19
CA HIS A 142 20.99 7.30 17.53
C HIS A 142 21.29 8.37 16.50
N SER A 143 20.25 8.99 15.98
CA SER A 143 20.32 10.19 15.16
C SER A 143 19.43 11.23 15.82
N ASP A 144 19.89 12.44 15.89
CA ASP A 144 19.12 13.61 16.33
C ASP A 144 18.26 14.21 15.20
N PHE A 145 18.16 13.50 14.05
CA PHE A 145 17.41 13.96 12.89
C PHE A 145 15.93 14.20 13.21
N TYR A 146 15.31 13.28 13.94
CA TYR A 146 13.91 13.41 14.32
C TYR A 146 13.71 14.58 15.29
N GLU A 147 14.58 14.71 16.28
CA GLU A 147 14.55 15.79 17.26
C GLU A 147 14.81 17.17 16.64
N THR A 148 15.61 17.21 15.56
CA THR A 148 15.94 18.46 14.85
C THR A 148 14.88 18.86 13.82
N GLU A 149 14.31 17.88 13.11
CA GLU A 149 13.44 18.16 11.95
C GLU A 149 11.95 18.07 12.25
N TYR A 150 11.54 17.37 13.31
CA TYR A 150 10.12 17.27 13.68
C TYR A 150 9.63 18.57 14.32
N ILE A 151 8.50 19.05 13.81
CA ILE A 151 7.78 20.22 14.37
C ILE A 151 6.41 19.73 14.87
N GLU A 152 6.18 19.86 16.18
CA GLU A 152 4.88 19.50 16.77
C GLU A 152 3.76 20.37 16.19
N PRO A 153 2.69 19.76 15.62
CA PRO A 153 1.62 20.53 14.97
C PRO A 153 0.66 21.23 15.95
N ALA A 154 0.54 20.74 17.19
CA ALA A 154 -0.40 21.27 18.16
C ALA A 154 -0.20 22.78 18.40
N GLY A 155 -1.27 23.56 18.28
CA GLY A 155 -1.28 25.00 18.53
C GLY A 155 -0.58 25.86 17.46
N LYS A 156 -0.14 25.27 16.33
CA LYS A 156 0.59 25.98 15.27
C LYS A 156 -0.27 26.33 14.05
N VAL A 157 -1.55 26.05 14.10
CA VAL A 157 -2.49 26.30 13.01
C VAL A 157 -3.56 27.28 13.44
N THR A 158 -3.74 28.34 12.63
CA THR A 158 -4.83 29.31 12.83
C THR A 158 -5.77 29.25 11.64
N PHE A 159 -7.04 28.95 11.90
CA PHE A 159 -8.07 28.92 10.86
C PHE A 159 -8.48 30.33 10.43
N PRO A 160 -8.87 30.50 9.15
CA PRO A 160 -9.48 31.73 8.71
C PRO A 160 -10.86 31.93 9.35
N GLU A 161 -11.35 33.15 9.39
CA GLU A 161 -12.69 33.47 9.92
C GLU A 161 -13.77 32.69 9.15
N LYS A 162 -13.71 32.68 7.82
CA LYS A 162 -14.58 31.89 6.94
C LYS A 162 -13.87 30.59 6.53
N LYS A 163 -14.20 29.51 7.18
CA LYS A 163 -13.61 28.19 6.89
C LYS A 163 -14.18 27.57 5.61
N LYS A 164 -13.32 26.94 4.82
CA LYS A 164 -13.70 26.14 3.65
C LYS A 164 -14.01 24.71 4.08
N ASN A 165 -14.84 24.01 3.33
CA ASN A 165 -14.97 22.56 3.42
C ASN A 165 -13.76 21.88 2.79
N LEU A 166 -13.54 20.61 3.14
CA LEU A 166 -12.43 19.82 2.63
C LEU A 166 -12.91 18.46 2.13
N ILE A 167 -12.55 18.12 0.90
CA ILE A 167 -12.62 16.75 0.39
C ILE A 167 -11.19 16.25 0.19
N VAL A 168 -10.86 15.07 0.73
CA VAL A 168 -9.57 14.40 0.50
C VAL A 168 -9.81 13.04 -0.14
N ILE A 169 -9.21 12.81 -1.30
CA ILE A 169 -9.33 11.55 -2.03
C ILE A 169 -7.97 10.87 -2.07
N PHE A 170 -7.87 9.73 -1.41
CA PHE A 170 -6.75 8.82 -1.58
C PHE A 170 -7.05 7.93 -2.79
N LEU A 171 -6.21 8.03 -3.80
CA LEU A 171 -6.29 7.23 -5.01
C LEU A 171 -5.33 6.06 -4.87
N GLU A 172 -5.86 4.85 -4.69
CA GLU A 172 -5.05 3.64 -4.57
C GLU A 172 -4.05 3.54 -5.72
N SER A 173 -2.75 3.51 -5.41
CA SER A 173 -1.65 3.28 -6.36
C SER A 173 -1.66 4.19 -7.60
N PHE A 174 -2.24 5.39 -7.52
CA PHE A 174 -2.38 6.29 -8.67
C PHE A 174 -1.16 7.21 -8.81
N GLU A 175 -0.51 7.17 -9.97
CA GLU A 175 0.76 7.86 -10.20
C GLU A 175 0.82 8.64 -11.51
N SER A 176 1.66 9.67 -11.54
CA SER A 176 1.86 10.51 -12.73
C SER A 176 2.57 9.78 -13.87
N SER A 177 3.27 8.69 -13.60
CA SER A 177 3.91 7.83 -14.60
C SER A 177 2.93 7.12 -15.53
N TYR A 178 1.62 7.18 -15.27
CA TYR A 178 0.57 6.70 -16.18
C TYR A 178 0.37 7.59 -17.42
N GLN A 179 1.07 8.70 -17.52
CA GLN A 179 1.12 9.53 -18.71
C GLN A 179 1.95 8.88 -19.82
N SER A 180 1.89 9.47 -21.02
CA SER A 180 2.74 9.11 -22.15
C SER A 180 4.21 9.52 -21.92
N GLU A 181 5.13 8.86 -22.61
CA GLU A 181 6.59 9.12 -22.51
C GLU A 181 6.95 10.56 -22.88
N ASP A 182 6.31 11.14 -23.89
CA ASP A 182 6.49 12.53 -24.31
C ASP A 182 5.98 13.55 -23.28
N ALA A 183 5.06 13.14 -22.38
CA ALA A 183 4.59 13.92 -21.24
C ALA A 183 5.33 13.58 -19.94
N GLY A 184 6.41 12.82 -20.00
CA GLY A 184 7.22 12.42 -18.83
C GLY A 184 6.72 11.19 -18.08
N GLY A 185 5.77 10.45 -18.65
CA GLY A 185 5.28 9.17 -18.12
C GLY A 185 6.05 7.96 -18.64
N LEU A 186 5.45 6.77 -18.53
CA LEU A 186 6.08 5.49 -18.86
C LEU A 186 5.29 4.66 -19.89
N PHE A 187 4.31 5.25 -20.57
CA PHE A 187 3.46 4.58 -21.53
C PHE A 187 3.57 5.23 -22.91
N THR A 188 3.36 4.46 -23.98
CA THR A 188 3.34 4.98 -25.36
C THR A 188 2.18 5.97 -25.60
N GLU A 189 1.06 5.76 -24.90
CA GLU A 189 -0.10 6.67 -24.86
C GLU A 189 -0.50 6.93 -23.41
N THR A 190 -1.01 8.11 -23.13
CA THR A 190 -1.47 8.44 -21.78
C THR A 190 -2.67 7.58 -21.36
N LEU A 191 -2.61 7.02 -20.17
CA LEU A 191 -3.73 6.31 -19.55
C LEU A 191 -4.63 7.23 -18.71
N ILE A 192 -4.22 8.49 -18.52
CA ILE A 192 -4.90 9.48 -17.65
C ILE A 192 -5.17 10.80 -18.38
N PRO A 193 -5.81 10.77 -19.59
CA PRO A 193 -5.98 11.98 -20.42
C PRO A 193 -6.91 13.01 -19.78
N GLN A 194 -7.98 12.57 -19.09
CA GLN A 194 -9.02 13.48 -18.59
C GLN A 194 -8.55 14.25 -17.37
N ILE A 195 -7.91 13.59 -16.40
CA ILE A 195 -7.36 14.29 -15.24
C ILE A 195 -6.17 15.17 -15.62
N THR A 196 -5.40 14.80 -16.65
CA THR A 196 -4.33 15.63 -17.20
C THR A 196 -4.91 16.94 -17.76
N GLN A 197 -6.01 16.87 -18.50
CA GLN A 197 -6.71 18.05 -18.99
C GLN A 197 -7.31 18.88 -17.83
N PHE A 198 -7.94 18.23 -16.85
CA PHE A 198 -8.51 18.89 -15.69
C PHE A 198 -7.44 19.63 -14.87
N ALA A 199 -6.27 19.04 -14.68
CA ALA A 199 -5.15 19.64 -13.97
C ALA A 199 -4.57 20.90 -14.64
N ALA A 200 -4.88 21.14 -15.90
CA ALA A 200 -4.52 22.36 -16.63
C ALA A 200 -5.54 23.51 -16.47
N GLU A 201 -6.64 23.28 -15.75
CA GLU A 201 -7.65 24.34 -15.51
C GLU A 201 -7.19 25.35 -14.46
N GLU A 202 -7.64 26.61 -14.55
CA GLU A 202 -7.22 27.74 -13.70
C GLU A 202 -7.37 27.48 -12.18
N HIS A 203 -8.36 26.69 -11.78
CA HIS A 203 -8.66 26.40 -10.37
C HIS A 203 -7.94 25.14 -9.83
N ALA A 204 -7.07 24.55 -10.62
CA ALA A 204 -6.32 23.34 -10.29
C ALA A 204 -4.84 23.66 -10.06
N VAL A 205 -4.23 23.06 -9.04
CA VAL A 205 -2.81 23.16 -8.72
C VAL A 205 -2.24 21.74 -8.57
N ASN A 206 -1.16 21.46 -9.29
CA ASN A 206 -0.40 20.22 -9.18
C ASN A 206 1.07 20.53 -8.91
N PHE A 207 1.61 20.00 -7.81
CA PHE A 207 3.03 20.07 -7.51
C PHE A 207 3.78 18.98 -8.29
N SER A 208 5.01 19.26 -8.69
CA SER A 208 5.77 18.34 -9.52
C SER A 208 7.27 18.53 -9.35
N ALA A 209 8.01 17.43 -9.45
CA ALA A 209 9.47 17.45 -9.50
C ALA A 209 10.04 18.01 -10.82
N ASN A 210 9.20 18.16 -11.85
CA ASN A 210 9.51 18.73 -13.15
C ASN A 210 8.42 19.71 -13.60
N ASP A 211 8.39 20.11 -14.85
CA ASP A 211 7.39 21.06 -15.39
C ASP A 211 6.09 20.36 -15.85
N ALA A 212 6.10 19.04 -15.98
CA ALA A 212 4.92 18.25 -16.37
C ALA A 212 3.95 18.03 -15.18
N LEU A 213 2.84 17.34 -15.45
CA LEU A 213 1.97 16.81 -14.41
C LEU A 213 2.77 15.80 -13.58
N GLY A 214 2.83 15.97 -12.27
CA GLY A 214 3.70 15.20 -11.41
C GLY A 214 3.05 14.78 -10.11
N GLY A 215 3.87 14.78 -9.07
CA GLY A 215 3.48 14.38 -7.73
C GLY A 215 4.68 14.19 -6.83
N GLY A 216 4.47 13.58 -5.68
CA GLY A 216 5.48 13.36 -4.67
C GLY A 216 6.17 12.00 -4.76
N SER A 217 7.27 11.88 -4.04
CA SER A 217 8.07 10.66 -3.98
C SER A 217 7.72 9.81 -2.77
N ASP A 218 7.70 8.50 -2.94
CA ASP A 218 7.75 7.58 -1.82
C ASP A 218 9.12 7.62 -1.15
N VAL A 219 9.09 7.65 0.17
CA VAL A 219 10.26 7.47 1.05
C VAL A 219 9.97 6.35 2.06
N ASN A 220 10.99 5.90 2.79
CA ASN A 220 10.80 4.85 3.79
C ASN A 220 9.72 5.22 4.81
N GLY A 221 8.76 4.33 4.99
CA GLY A 221 7.63 4.53 5.89
C GLY A 221 6.46 5.31 5.30
N THR A 222 6.38 5.49 3.95
CA THR A 222 5.26 6.20 3.29
C THR A 222 4.68 5.45 2.08
N ASN A 223 5.21 4.26 1.75
CA ASN A 223 5.02 3.59 0.47
C ASN A 223 4.02 2.41 0.50
N TRP A 224 3.06 2.43 1.42
CA TRP A 224 1.86 1.56 1.44
C TRP A 224 0.71 2.31 2.11
N THR A 225 -0.53 1.90 1.85
CA THR A 225 -1.75 2.67 2.13
C THR A 225 -1.81 3.29 3.53
N ILE A 226 -1.70 2.47 4.62
CA ILE A 226 -1.83 3.04 5.98
C ILE A 226 -0.65 3.94 6.35
N ALA A 227 0.56 3.65 5.86
CA ALA A 227 1.71 4.52 6.07
C ALA A 227 1.57 5.84 5.32
N ALA A 228 1.01 5.80 4.12
CA ALA A 228 0.70 6.99 3.34
C ALA A 228 -0.40 7.84 4.00
N MET A 229 -1.46 7.20 4.52
CA MET A 229 -2.52 7.87 5.27
C MET A 229 -1.96 8.56 6.52
N LEU A 230 -1.18 7.81 7.33
CA LEU A 230 -0.50 8.37 8.50
C LEU A 230 0.41 9.54 8.10
N SER A 231 1.21 9.37 7.07
CA SER A 231 2.19 10.37 6.67
C SER A 231 1.53 11.64 6.15
N LYS A 232 0.49 11.51 5.33
CA LYS A 232 -0.23 12.65 4.75
C LYS A 232 -1.10 13.39 5.78
N PHE A 233 -1.61 12.68 6.79
CA PHE A 233 -2.43 13.28 7.85
C PHE A 233 -1.64 13.64 9.12
N GLY A 234 -0.64 12.86 9.47
CA GLY A 234 0.16 13.06 10.68
C GLY A 234 1.51 13.75 10.46
N GLY A 235 1.92 13.94 9.21
CA GLY A 235 3.19 14.59 8.90
C GLY A 235 4.44 13.78 9.30
N VAL A 236 4.31 12.47 9.54
CA VAL A 236 5.39 11.58 9.97
C VAL A 236 5.42 10.30 9.15
N PRO A 237 6.60 9.69 8.88
CA PRO A 237 6.64 8.37 8.27
C PRO A 237 6.18 7.31 9.27
N TYR A 238 5.64 6.19 8.78
CA TYR A 238 5.34 5.05 9.65
C TYR A 238 6.62 4.35 10.08
N SER A 239 6.82 4.23 11.40
CA SER A 239 7.94 3.51 11.98
C SER A 239 7.44 2.21 12.60
N PHE A 240 8.04 1.09 12.20
CA PHE A 240 7.59 -0.23 12.61
C PHE A 240 8.36 -0.70 13.84
N THR A 241 7.85 -0.39 15.04
CA THR A 241 8.48 -0.81 16.28
C THR A 241 7.60 -1.79 17.06
N LYS A 242 8.23 -2.63 17.90
CA LYS A 242 7.48 -3.54 18.79
C LYS A 242 6.52 -2.79 19.72
N ALA A 243 6.86 -1.55 20.10
CA ALA A 243 6.01 -0.73 20.94
C ALA A 243 4.73 -0.30 20.23
N GLU A 244 4.83 0.05 18.93
CA GLU A 244 3.66 0.38 18.09
C GLU A 244 2.78 -0.84 17.89
N MET A 245 3.37 -1.99 17.56
CA MET A 245 2.61 -3.24 17.40
C MET A 245 1.81 -3.57 18.67
N ASN A 246 2.43 -3.42 19.85
CA ASN A 246 1.73 -3.62 21.13
C ASN A 246 0.62 -2.57 21.36
N ALA A 247 0.83 -1.33 20.95
CA ALA A 247 -0.17 -0.27 21.07
C ALA A 247 -1.36 -0.54 20.14
N LEU A 248 -1.12 -0.94 18.90
CA LEU A 248 -2.16 -1.34 17.92
C LEU A 248 -2.97 -2.53 18.43
N ALA A 249 -2.33 -3.56 18.99
CA ALA A 249 -3.01 -4.68 19.61
C ALA A 249 -3.89 -4.25 20.80
N GLY A 250 -3.54 -3.14 21.46
CA GLY A 250 -4.34 -2.49 22.49
C GLY A 250 -5.36 -1.46 21.97
N GLY A 251 -5.59 -1.38 20.66
CA GLY A 251 -6.55 -0.45 20.04
C GLY A 251 -6.06 1.01 19.97
N LYS A 252 -4.75 1.24 20.06
CA LYS A 252 -4.15 2.58 20.06
C LYS A 252 -3.23 2.78 18.85
N PHE A 253 -3.53 3.79 18.05
CA PHE A 253 -2.70 4.18 16.89
C PHE A 253 -2.08 5.55 17.17
N LEU A 254 -0.82 5.58 17.62
CA LEU A 254 -0.05 6.79 17.94
C LEU A 254 -0.87 7.88 18.69
N PRO A 255 -1.46 7.57 19.86
CA PRO A 255 -2.54 8.37 20.46
C PRO A 255 -2.14 9.78 20.92
N HIS A 256 -0.86 10.14 20.83
CA HIS A 256 -0.35 11.48 21.17
C HIS A 256 0.25 12.21 19.97
N LEU A 257 0.11 11.65 18.76
CA LEU A 257 0.42 12.36 17.53
C LEU A 257 -0.72 13.33 17.19
N THR A 258 -0.42 14.57 16.85
CA THR A 258 -1.41 15.51 16.32
C THR A 258 -1.53 15.34 14.81
N THR A 259 -2.72 14.98 14.33
CA THR A 259 -2.99 14.75 12.91
C THR A 259 -3.84 15.87 12.30
N LEU A 260 -4.02 15.83 10.97
CA LEU A 260 -4.97 16.71 10.25
C LEU A 260 -6.38 16.63 10.87
N ASN A 261 -6.83 15.39 11.22
CA ASN A 261 -8.17 15.20 11.77
C ASN A 261 -8.31 15.82 13.17
N ASP A 262 -7.28 15.79 14.01
CA ASP A 262 -7.27 16.48 15.31
C ASP A 262 -7.36 18.01 15.11
N ILE A 263 -6.57 18.55 14.19
CA ILE A 263 -6.60 19.98 13.85
C ILE A 263 -7.97 20.40 13.30
N LEU A 264 -8.56 19.57 12.40
CA LEU A 264 -9.90 19.85 11.88
C LEU A 264 -10.98 19.78 12.97
N ALA A 265 -10.84 18.87 13.96
CA ALA A 265 -11.74 18.82 15.11
C ALA A 265 -11.65 20.08 15.97
N GLU A 266 -10.45 20.61 16.23
CA GLU A 266 -10.25 21.92 16.87
C GLU A 266 -10.92 23.05 16.06
N GLY A 267 -10.90 22.92 14.73
CA GLY A 267 -11.61 23.79 13.80
C GLY A 267 -13.14 23.60 13.77
N SER A 268 -13.70 22.69 14.56
CA SER A 268 -15.13 22.34 14.62
C SER A 268 -15.68 21.76 13.30
N TYR A 269 -14.87 21.03 12.55
CA TYR A 269 -15.32 20.32 11.35
C TYR A 269 -16.16 19.09 11.71
N THR A 270 -17.27 18.87 10.99
CA THR A 270 -17.93 17.57 10.95
C THR A 270 -17.11 16.67 10.04
N GLN A 271 -16.61 15.54 10.54
CA GLN A 271 -15.64 14.71 9.84
C GLN A 271 -16.19 13.33 9.50
N ARG A 272 -16.01 12.90 8.24
CA ARG A 272 -16.43 11.58 7.76
C ARG A 272 -15.37 10.99 6.84
N PHE A 273 -15.16 9.66 6.94
CA PHE A 273 -14.26 8.93 6.05
C PHE A 273 -14.92 7.65 5.50
N LEU A 274 -14.76 7.39 4.21
CA LEU A 274 -15.39 6.27 3.51
C LEU A 274 -14.34 5.24 3.08
N PHE A 275 -14.70 3.97 3.25
CA PHE A 275 -13.97 2.84 2.69
C PHE A 275 -14.92 1.93 1.91
N GLY A 276 -14.53 1.51 0.70
CA GLY A 276 -15.20 0.46 -0.06
C GLY A 276 -14.99 -0.95 0.54
N THR A 277 -14.26 -1.06 1.64
CA THR A 277 -13.82 -2.32 2.29
C THR A 277 -14.08 -2.27 3.79
N ASP A 278 -13.80 -3.38 4.51
CA ASP A 278 -13.81 -3.42 5.98
C ASP A 278 -12.81 -2.39 6.54
N LYS A 279 -13.28 -1.51 7.41
CA LYS A 279 -12.48 -0.45 8.06
C LYS A 279 -11.34 -0.99 8.92
N HIS A 280 -11.45 -2.22 9.44
CA HIS A 280 -10.44 -2.81 10.32
C HIS A 280 -9.19 -3.29 9.56
N PHE A 281 -9.28 -3.41 8.24
CA PHE A 281 -8.12 -3.80 7.44
C PHE A 281 -6.95 -2.82 7.64
N ALA A 282 -5.78 -3.34 7.98
CA ALA A 282 -4.56 -2.58 8.24
C ALA A 282 -4.70 -1.51 9.35
N ALA A 283 -5.60 -1.70 10.32
CA ALA A 283 -5.87 -0.79 11.44
C ALA A 283 -6.25 0.65 11.02
N ARG A 284 -6.82 0.85 9.81
CA ARG A 284 -7.23 2.16 9.29
C ARG A 284 -8.27 2.83 10.18
N ASN A 285 -9.18 2.03 10.75
CA ASN A 285 -10.15 2.53 11.71
C ASN A 285 -9.46 3.14 12.94
N LEU A 286 -8.41 2.51 13.47
CA LEU A 286 -7.73 3.03 14.66
C LEU A 286 -7.05 4.37 14.40
N LEU A 287 -6.45 4.56 13.22
CA LEU A 287 -5.89 5.86 12.83
C LEU A 287 -6.95 6.96 12.87
N LEU A 288 -8.15 6.71 12.36
CA LEU A 288 -9.21 7.70 12.25
C LEU A 288 -10.04 7.84 13.54
N GLU A 289 -10.30 6.73 14.25
CA GLU A 289 -11.07 6.72 15.50
C GLU A 289 -10.27 7.31 16.68
N ASN A 290 -8.93 7.17 16.68
CA ASN A 290 -8.08 7.75 17.74
C ASN A 290 -7.77 9.23 17.51
N HIS A 291 -8.03 9.76 16.30
CA HIS A 291 -7.70 11.12 15.93
C HIS A 291 -8.90 11.89 15.36
N GLY A 292 -9.23 13.02 15.96
CA GLY A 292 -10.24 13.94 15.44
C GLY A 292 -11.68 13.45 15.47
N ASN A 293 -11.96 12.26 16.04
CA ASN A 293 -13.30 11.68 16.17
C ASN A 293 -14.04 11.57 14.82
N VAL A 294 -13.38 10.98 13.82
CA VAL A 294 -13.90 10.82 12.46
C VAL A 294 -14.97 9.74 12.40
N GLU A 295 -16.14 10.04 11.85
CA GLU A 295 -17.18 9.05 11.55
C GLU A 295 -16.75 8.21 10.35
N ILE A 296 -16.73 6.86 10.49
CA ILE A 296 -16.29 5.96 9.43
C ILE A 296 -17.49 5.22 8.85
N HIS A 297 -17.70 5.38 7.54
CA HIS A 297 -18.67 4.61 6.76
C HIS A 297 -17.92 3.63 5.85
N ASP A 298 -18.11 2.35 6.09
CA ASP A 298 -17.39 1.26 5.41
C ASP A 298 -18.34 0.25 4.76
N LEU A 299 -17.81 -0.86 4.30
CA LEU A 299 -18.58 -1.96 3.70
C LEU A 299 -19.77 -2.39 4.56
N ASP A 300 -19.57 -2.55 5.88
CA ASP A 300 -20.63 -2.99 6.79
C ASP A 300 -21.73 -1.93 6.92
N TYR A 301 -21.35 -0.65 7.01
CA TYR A 301 -22.29 0.47 7.07
C TYR A 301 -23.19 0.54 5.84
N TYR A 302 -22.61 0.49 4.63
CA TYR A 302 -23.38 0.58 3.38
C TYR A 302 -24.18 -0.69 3.10
N SER A 303 -23.66 -1.87 3.47
CA SER A 303 -24.38 -3.15 3.38
C SER A 303 -25.62 -3.15 4.27
N ALA A 304 -25.50 -2.68 5.51
CA ALA A 304 -26.62 -2.59 6.45
C ALA A 304 -27.73 -1.63 5.97
N LYS A 305 -27.38 -0.64 5.16
CA LYS A 305 -28.33 0.30 4.54
C LYS A 305 -28.88 -0.19 3.20
N GLY A 306 -28.43 -1.32 2.68
CA GLY A 306 -28.84 -1.82 1.36
C GLY A 306 -28.43 -0.93 0.19
N LEU A 307 -27.32 -0.21 0.32
CA LEU A 307 -26.84 0.76 -0.66
C LEU A 307 -25.79 0.18 -1.62
N ILE A 308 -25.41 -1.09 -1.47
CA ILE A 308 -24.40 -1.74 -2.32
C ILE A 308 -25.13 -2.60 -3.35
N ALA A 309 -24.95 -2.28 -4.62
CA ALA A 309 -25.45 -3.09 -5.73
C ALA A 309 -24.69 -4.43 -5.81
N ASP A 310 -25.37 -5.52 -6.16
CA ASP A 310 -24.73 -6.85 -6.21
C ASP A 310 -23.61 -6.90 -7.26
N GLU A 311 -23.78 -6.23 -8.39
CA GLU A 311 -22.79 -6.12 -9.47
C GLU A 311 -21.52 -5.36 -9.07
N SER A 312 -21.58 -4.46 -8.09
CA SER A 312 -20.43 -3.69 -7.61
C SER A 312 -19.56 -4.44 -6.60
N LYS A 313 -20.01 -5.61 -6.11
CA LYS A 313 -19.27 -6.39 -5.11
C LYS A 313 -17.99 -6.95 -5.68
N THR A 314 -16.92 -6.72 -4.96
CA THR A 314 -15.58 -7.26 -5.26
C THR A 314 -15.15 -8.24 -4.17
N PHE A 315 -14.01 -8.88 -4.38
CA PHE A 315 -13.39 -9.73 -3.35
C PHE A 315 -13.08 -8.98 -2.04
N TRP A 316 -12.74 -7.68 -2.12
CA TRP A 316 -12.36 -6.85 -0.97
C TRP A 316 -13.52 -6.06 -0.36
N GLY A 317 -14.63 -5.89 -1.10
CA GLY A 317 -15.74 -5.06 -0.69
C GLY A 317 -16.61 -4.67 -1.89
N PHE A 318 -16.65 -3.39 -2.25
CA PHE A 318 -17.31 -2.90 -3.46
C PHE A 318 -16.39 -1.97 -4.25
N ASP A 319 -16.65 -1.86 -5.56
CA ASP A 319 -15.80 -1.16 -6.52
C ASP A 319 -15.86 0.38 -6.40
N ASP A 320 -14.96 1.04 -7.10
CA ASP A 320 -14.85 2.50 -7.07
C ASP A 320 -16.05 3.21 -7.71
N ALA A 321 -16.74 2.59 -8.68
CA ALA A 321 -17.97 3.16 -9.23
C ALA A 321 -19.02 3.35 -8.13
N GLN A 322 -19.24 2.33 -7.32
CA GLN A 322 -20.14 2.39 -6.17
C GLN A 322 -19.62 3.33 -5.07
N LEU A 323 -18.28 3.38 -4.86
CA LEU A 323 -17.67 4.26 -3.86
C LEU A 323 -17.94 5.75 -4.16
N TYR A 324 -17.80 6.15 -5.43
CA TYR A 324 -18.12 7.53 -5.83
C TYR A 324 -19.61 7.86 -5.64
N GLU A 325 -20.53 6.93 -5.89
CA GLU A 325 -21.96 7.15 -5.60
C GLU A 325 -22.21 7.28 -4.09
N CYS A 326 -21.57 6.45 -3.26
CA CYS A 326 -21.60 6.62 -1.81
C CYS A 326 -21.05 8.00 -1.39
N ALA A 327 -19.93 8.45 -1.95
CA ALA A 327 -19.37 9.76 -1.67
C ALA A 327 -20.34 10.91 -2.03
N LYS A 328 -21.06 10.82 -3.13
CA LYS A 328 -22.10 11.80 -3.50
C LYS A 328 -23.25 11.85 -2.48
N LEU A 329 -23.70 10.68 -1.97
CA LEU A 329 -24.71 10.62 -0.93
C LEU A 329 -24.23 11.29 0.36
N GLU A 330 -23.02 11.00 0.78
CA GLU A 330 -22.43 11.60 1.99
C GLU A 330 -22.24 13.12 1.87
N LEU A 331 -21.80 13.60 0.70
CA LEU A 331 -21.70 15.04 0.42
C LEU A 331 -23.07 15.73 0.44
N ALA A 332 -24.11 15.06 -0.05
CA ALA A 332 -25.48 15.59 0.02
C ALA A 332 -25.97 15.75 1.48
N GLU A 333 -25.53 14.87 2.39
CA GLU A 333 -25.85 14.96 3.82
C GLU A 333 -24.98 16.01 4.52
N LEU A 334 -23.66 15.99 4.30
CA LEU A 334 -22.72 16.91 4.91
C LEU A 334 -23.00 18.36 4.50
N SER A 335 -23.43 18.61 3.27
CA SER A 335 -23.76 19.96 2.77
C SER A 335 -24.97 20.60 3.46
N LYS A 336 -25.78 19.85 4.20
CA LYS A 336 -26.89 20.37 5.03
C LYS A 336 -26.43 20.90 6.38
N THR A 337 -25.18 20.58 6.80
CA THR A 337 -24.65 21.03 8.09
C THR A 337 -24.30 22.52 8.06
N ARG A 338 -24.38 23.18 9.21
CA ARG A 338 -23.95 24.58 9.37
C ARG A 338 -22.46 24.72 9.63
N GLN A 339 -21.82 23.63 10.09
CA GLN A 339 -20.40 23.56 10.38
C GLN A 339 -19.61 23.31 9.09
N PRO A 340 -18.36 23.72 9.00
CA PRO A 340 -17.49 23.25 7.95
C PRO A 340 -17.36 21.72 8.07
N TRP A 341 -17.19 21.05 6.94
CA TRP A 341 -17.13 19.59 6.91
C TRP A 341 -15.90 19.09 6.17
N PHE A 342 -15.48 17.89 6.55
CA PHE A 342 -14.46 17.09 5.91
C PHE A 342 -15.05 15.77 5.44
N LEU A 343 -14.81 15.44 4.18
CA LEU A 343 -15.02 14.11 3.65
C LEU A 343 -13.71 13.54 3.13
N GLY A 344 -13.26 12.42 3.69
CA GLY A 344 -12.17 11.62 3.15
C GLY A 344 -12.67 10.32 2.55
N PHE A 345 -12.02 9.80 1.51
CA PHE A 345 -12.25 8.43 1.04
C PHE A 345 -11.04 7.86 0.29
N LEU A 346 -10.98 6.53 0.23
CA LEU A 346 -9.91 5.75 -0.39
C LEU A 346 -10.48 4.85 -1.47
N THR A 347 -9.99 4.98 -2.70
CA THR A 347 -10.33 4.10 -3.82
C THR A 347 -9.66 2.73 -3.70
N LEU A 348 -10.10 1.75 -4.47
CA LEU A 348 -9.68 0.35 -4.34
C LEU A 348 -9.25 -0.30 -5.66
N ASP A 349 -9.86 0.08 -6.77
CA ASP A 349 -9.80 -0.70 -8.03
C ASP A 349 -8.38 -0.93 -8.55
N LEU A 350 -7.44 -0.03 -8.29
CA LEU A 350 -6.03 -0.17 -8.67
C LEU A 350 -5.19 -1.04 -7.71
N HIS A 351 -5.79 -1.62 -6.66
CA HIS A 351 -5.03 -2.40 -5.68
C HIS A 351 -4.35 -3.62 -6.33
N MET A 352 -3.08 -3.80 -5.96
CA MET A 352 -2.29 -4.94 -6.46
C MET A 352 -2.95 -6.30 -6.15
N PRO A 353 -2.66 -7.39 -6.85
CA PRO A 353 -1.66 -7.52 -7.93
C PRO A 353 -2.17 -7.20 -9.33
N TYR A 354 -3.49 -7.14 -9.59
CA TYR A 354 -4.07 -7.04 -10.94
C TYR A 354 -5.18 -6.00 -11.04
N GLY A 355 -5.42 -5.26 -9.96
CA GLY A 355 -6.58 -4.40 -9.85
C GLY A 355 -7.91 -5.17 -9.83
N PHE A 356 -8.97 -4.43 -9.61
CA PHE A 356 -10.36 -4.92 -9.59
C PHE A 356 -11.16 -4.07 -10.59
N PRO A 357 -11.58 -4.64 -11.75
CA PRO A 357 -12.40 -3.89 -12.69
C PRO A 357 -13.73 -3.52 -12.04
N SER A 358 -14.12 -2.25 -12.09
CA SER A 358 -15.45 -1.83 -11.70
C SER A 358 -16.50 -2.50 -12.60
N HIS A 359 -17.70 -2.71 -12.08
CA HIS A 359 -18.81 -3.37 -12.79
C HIS A 359 -19.22 -2.65 -14.09
N ASP A 360 -19.02 -1.33 -14.17
CA ASP A 360 -19.35 -0.46 -15.30
C ASP A 360 -18.14 -0.14 -16.22
N MET A 361 -16.98 -0.76 -15.98
CA MET A 361 -15.75 -0.48 -16.72
C MET A 361 -15.86 -0.88 -18.19
N GLU A 362 -15.53 0.06 -19.09
CA GLU A 362 -15.39 -0.20 -20.53
C GLU A 362 -13.98 -0.67 -20.86
N VAL A 363 -13.87 -1.72 -21.69
CA VAL A 363 -12.58 -2.26 -22.14
C VAL A 363 -12.08 -1.47 -23.34
N LYS A 364 -10.97 -0.73 -23.18
CA LYS A 364 -10.29 -0.01 -24.25
C LYS A 364 -9.04 -0.74 -24.76
N PHE A 365 -8.27 -1.33 -23.84
CA PHE A 365 -6.99 -1.97 -24.13
C PHE A 365 -7.14 -3.48 -24.13
N THR A 366 -6.56 -4.13 -25.14
CA THR A 366 -6.48 -5.60 -25.24
C THR A 366 -5.04 -6.01 -25.51
N ASP A 367 -4.59 -7.09 -24.89
CA ASP A 367 -3.28 -7.69 -25.10
C ASP A 367 -3.41 -9.20 -24.88
N ALA A 368 -3.39 -9.97 -25.97
CA ALA A 368 -3.52 -11.42 -25.89
C ALA A 368 -2.30 -12.10 -25.25
N GLN A 369 -1.13 -11.47 -25.29
CA GLN A 369 0.12 -11.98 -24.70
C GLN A 369 0.21 -11.65 -23.20
N ASN A 370 -0.32 -10.50 -22.79
CA ASN A 370 -0.35 -10.07 -21.40
C ASN A 370 -1.73 -9.49 -20.98
N PRO A 371 -2.75 -10.34 -20.82
CA PRO A 371 -4.10 -9.89 -20.50
C PRO A 371 -4.20 -9.16 -19.15
N LYS A 372 -3.29 -9.45 -18.19
CA LYS A 372 -3.27 -8.75 -16.90
C LYS A 372 -2.73 -7.33 -17.01
N LYS A 373 -1.76 -7.08 -17.89
CA LYS A 373 -1.29 -5.74 -18.21
C LYS A 373 -2.39 -4.92 -18.88
N ALA A 374 -3.10 -5.52 -19.83
CA ALA A 374 -4.25 -4.89 -20.48
C ALA A 374 -5.37 -4.56 -19.47
N GLN A 375 -5.68 -5.48 -18.55
CA GLN A 375 -6.64 -5.24 -17.46
C GLN A 375 -6.24 -4.02 -16.63
N MET A 376 -4.97 -3.95 -16.18
CA MET A 376 -4.49 -2.81 -15.40
C MET A 376 -4.57 -1.49 -16.17
N LYS A 377 -4.21 -1.47 -17.47
CA LYS A 377 -4.38 -0.28 -18.31
C LYS A 377 -5.84 0.19 -18.37
N ASN A 378 -6.78 -0.74 -18.51
CA ASN A 378 -8.20 -0.43 -18.51
C ASN A 378 -8.65 0.15 -17.15
N ILE A 379 -8.20 -0.41 -16.04
CA ILE A 379 -8.56 0.09 -14.70
C ILE A 379 -8.00 1.50 -14.49
N VAL A 380 -6.73 1.76 -14.84
CA VAL A 380 -6.16 3.13 -14.77
C VAL A 380 -6.99 4.12 -15.60
N PHE A 381 -7.33 3.75 -16.84
CA PHE A 381 -8.12 4.59 -17.73
C PHE A 381 -9.54 4.82 -17.21
N ASP A 382 -10.14 3.82 -16.60
CA ASP A 382 -11.47 3.90 -15.98
C ASP A 382 -11.44 4.76 -14.70
N THR A 383 -10.39 4.63 -13.88
CA THR A 383 -10.14 5.50 -12.72
C THR A 383 -10.04 6.97 -13.15
N ASP A 384 -9.31 7.28 -14.24
CA ASP A 384 -9.23 8.63 -14.82
C ASP A 384 -10.61 9.19 -15.18
N LYS A 385 -11.46 8.37 -15.82
CA LYS A 385 -12.84 8.73 -16.17
C LYS A 385 -13.67 9.03 -14.92
N LYS A 386 -13.62 8.14 -13.91
CA LYS A 386 -14.41 8.26 -12.68
C LYS A 386 -14.01 9.47 -11.84
N ILE A 387 -12.71 9.69 -11.65
CA ILE A 387 -12.21 10.88 -10.93
C ILE A 387 -12.72 12.15 -11.62
N THR A 388 -12.54 12.25 -12.93
CA THR A 388 -12.92 13.44 -13.68
C THR A 388 -14.44 13.64 -13.70
N ALA A 389 -15.22 12.57 -13.82
CA ALA A 389 -16.68 12.62 -13.72
C ALA A 389 -17.13 13.10 -12.34
N PHE A 390 -16.49 12.63 -11.25
CA PHE A 390 -16.77 13.06 -9.90
C PHE A 390 -16.44 14.54 -9.70
N LEU A 391 -15.29 15.01 -10.17
CA LEU A 391 -14.93 16.43 -10.10
C LEU A 391 -15.90 17.34 -10.87
N ASN A 392 -16.31 16.90 -12.06
CA ASN A 392 -17.30 17.60 -12.88
C ASN A 392 -18.70 17.60 -12.23
N TRP A 393 -19.04 16.56 -11.46
CA TRP A 393 -20.24 16.58 -10.62
C TRP A 393 -20.09 17.56 -9.46
N CYS A 394 -18.94 17.58 -8.78
CA CYS A 394 -18.66 18.55 -7.71
C CYS A 394 -18.81 19.99 -8.19
N LYS A 395 -18.30 20.34 -9.38
CA LYS A 395 -18.43 21.68 -9.97
C LYS A 395 -19.88 22.20 -10.08
N LYS A 396 -20.84 21.29 -10.16
CA LYS A 396 -22.28 21.63 -10.26
C LYS A 396 -22.95 21.84 -8.92
N GLN A 397 -22.26 21.60 -7.80
CA GLN A 397 -22.83 21.70 -6.47
C GLN A 397 -22.71 23.10 -5.89
N SER A 398 -23.72 23.56 -5.14
CA SER A 398 -23.74 24.89 -4.53
C SER A 398 -22.63 25.15 -3.51
N TRP A 399 -22.04 24.09 -2.96
CA TRP A 399 -20.94 24.17 -2.00
C TRP A 399 -19.55 24.19 -2.65
N PHE A 400 -19.45 23.98 -3.96
CA PHE A 400 -18.17 23.78 -4.66
C PHE A 400 -17.18 24.93 -4.44
N ASP A 401 -17.60 26.18 -4.61
CA ASP A 401 -16.73 27.37 -4.47
C ASP A 401 -16.17 27.53 -3.04
N ASN A 402 -16.89 27.01 -2.03
CA ASN A 402 -16.45 27.01 -0.64
C ASN A 402 -15.79 25.70 -0.21
N THR A 403 -15.35 24.86 -1.16
CA THR A 403 -14.76 23.55 -0.87
C THR A 403 -13.41 23.43 -1.56
N THR A 404 -12.39 23.12 -0.79
CA THR A 404 -11.09 22.68 -1.34
C THR A 404 -11.14 21.17 -1.53
N ILE A 405 -10.77 20.69 -2.71
CA ILE A 405 -10.65 19.25 -3.00
C ILE A 405 -9.16 18.96 -3.16
N VAL A 406 -8.67 17.98 -2.41
CA VAL A 406 -7.30 17.48 -2.50
C VAL A 406 -7.35 16.03 -2.87
N MET A 407 -6.64 15.63 -3.89
CA MET A 407 -6.49 14.23 -4.26
C MET A 407 -5.02 13.90 -4.47
N PHE A 408 -4.68 12.68 -4.11
CA PHE A 408 -3.32 12.18 -4.33
C PHE A 408 -3.31 10.67 -4.40
N GLY A 409 -2.38 10.12 -5.16
CA GLY A 409 -2.01 8.72 -5.02
C GLY A 409 -1.55 8.45 -3.60
N ASP A 410 -2.02 7.39 -3.01
CA ASP A 410 -1.56 7.03 -1.66
C ASP A 410 -0.06 6.67 -1.70
N HIS A 411 0.36 5.86 -2.65
CA HIS A 411 1.75 5.51 -2.98
C HIS A 411 1.89 5.12 -4.46
N THR A 412 3.10 4.85 -4.92
CA THR A 412 3.32 4.32 -6.27
C THR A 412 2.90 2.85 -6.36
N PHE A 413 2.42 2.41 -7.53
CA PHE A 413 1.95 1.06 -7.74
C PHE A 413 3.02 0.01 -7.40
N MET A 414 2.67 -0.96 -6.58
CA MET A 414 3.53 -2.07 -6.21
C MET A 414 3.57 -3.11 -7.32
N ASN A 415 4.48 -2.95 -8.29
CA ASN A 415 4.60 -3.87 -9.40
C ASN A 415 5.07 -5.25 -8.95
N THR A 416 4.36 -6.30 -9.34
CA THR A 416 4.73 -7.69 -9.06
C THR A 416 5.28 -8.35 -10.31
N SER A 417 6.04 -9.44 -10.16
CA SER A 417 6.58 -10.20 -11.30
C SER A 417 5.51 -10.80 -12.22
N LYS A 418 4.26 -10.86 -11.78
CA LYS A 418 3.12 -11.34 -12.60
C LYS A 418 2.39 -10.22 -13.31
N THR A 419 2.32 -9.04 -12.71
CA THR A 419 1.61 -7.93 -13.33
C THR A 419 2.42 -7.39 -14.49
N ALA A 420 3.75 -7.33 -14.36
CA ALA A 420 4.66 -6.71 -15.31
C ALA A 420 4.01 -5.46 -15.95
N PHE A 421 3.29 -4.68 -15.09
CA PHE A 421 2.50 -3.55 -15.55
C PHE A 421 3.40 -2.50 -16.18
N PHE A 422 4.52 -2.26 -15.52
CA PHE A 422 5.63 -1.52 -16.11
C PHE A 422 6.62 -2.51 -16.71
N ASP A 423 6.92 -2.38 -18.00
CA ASP A 423 7.98 -3.16 -18.64
C ASP A 423 9.31 -2.76 -18.02
N ALA A 424 10.12 -3.75 -17.67
CA ALA A 424 11.48 -3.56 -17.15
C ALA A 424 11.60 -2.30 -16.25
N LEU A 425 11.04 -2.35 -15.05
CA LEU A 425 11.46 -1.42 -14.02
C LEU A 425 12.92 -1.73 -13.66
N ASP A 426 13.83 -1.29 -14.48
CA ASP A 426 15.10 -0.83 -13.94
C ASP A 426 14.72 0.22 -12.89
N ASN A 427 15.18 0.05 -11.65
CA ASN A 427 14.94 0.94 -10.51
C ASN A 427 15.43 2.41 -10.74
N THR A 428 15.63 2.80 -11.98
CA THR A 428 16.20 4.09 -12.41
C THR A 428 15.15 5.10 -12.86
N ALA A 429 13.96 4.68 -13.27
CA ALA A 429 12.89 5.63 -13.60
C ALA A 429 12.29 6.20 -12.32
N ALA A 430 12.38 7.52 -12.15
CA ALA A 430 11.71 8.20 -11.04
C ALA A 430 10.19 8.11 -11.23
N ARG A 431 9.51 7.47 -10.28
CA ARG A 431 8.05 7.36 -10.23
C ARG A 431 7.53 8.21 -9.10
N TYR A 432 6.39 8.87 -9.33
CA TYR A 432 5.78 9.81 -8.38
C TYR A 432 4.30 9.47 -8.22
N TRP A 433 3.81 9.36 -6.97
CA TRP A 433 2.37 9.34 -6.73
C TRP A 433 1.78 10.71 -7.10
N PHE A 434 0.62 10.68 -7.74
CA PHE A 434 -0.08 11.85 -8.26
C PHE A 434 -0.57 12.78 -7.14
N ASP A 435 -0.65 14.09 -7.37
CA ASP A 435 -1.36 15.07 -6.54
C ASP A 435 -2.16 16.07 -7.38
N LEU A 436 -3.25 16.54 -6.79
CA LEU A 436 -4.02 17.65 -7.36
C LEU A 436 -4.81 18.36 -6.27
N PHE A 437 -4.73 19.67 -6.27
CA PHE A 437 -5.49 20.57 -5.41
C PHE A 437 -6.46 21.41 -6.25
N VAL A 438 -7.73 21.44 -5.87
CA VAL A 438 -8.78 22.17 -6.58
C VAL A 438 -9.39 23.22 -5.65
N ASN A 439 -9.66 24.42 -6.16
CA ASN A 439 -10.21 25.55 -5.43
C ASN A 439 -9.35 26.02 -4.24
N VAL A 440 -8.04 25.96 -4.39
CA VAL A 440 -7.14 26.63 -3.45
C VAL A 440 -7.39 28.14 -3.51
N PRO A 441 -7.43 28.85 -2.37
CA PRO A 441 -7.59 30.31 -2.37
C PRO A 441 -6.56 31.00 -3.25
N ARG A 442 -7.01 31.99 -4.03
CA ARG A 442 -6.15 32.67 -5.01
C ARG A 442 -4.93 33.35 -4.38
N ASN A 443 -5.09 33.92 -3.17
CA ASN A 443 -3.98 34.52 -2.41
C ASN A 443 -2.89 33.45 -2.13
N VAL A 444 -3.26 32.25 -1.70
CA VAL A 444 -2.31 31.15 -1.41
C VAL A 444 -1.52 30.76 -2.68
N VAL A 445 -2.22 30.63 -3.81
CA VAL A 445 -1.57 30.27 -5.09
C VAL A 445 -0.70 31.42 -5.61
N ALA A 446 -1.18 32.65 -5.53
CA ALA A 446 -0.46 33.83 -6.03
C ALA A 446 0.82 34.14 -5.22
N GLU A 447 0.83 33.81 -3.95
CA GLU A 447 1.99 33.98 -3.07
C GLU A 447 2.99 32.80 -3.17
N ALA A 448 2.60 31.70 -3.82
CA ALA A 448 3.47 30.53 -3.97
C ALA A 448 4.63 30.82 -4.95
N PRO A 449 5.88 30.88 -4.48
CA PRO A 449 7.02 31.24 -5.33
C PRO A 449 7.36 30.16 -6.35
N LYS A 450 6.96 28.92 -6.11
CA LYS A 450 7.29 27.77 -6.94
C LYS A 450 6.34 26.60 -6.70
N ILE A 451 5.61 26.21 -7.75
CA ILE A 451 4.70 25.04 -7.76
C ILE A 451 5.37 23.84 -8.46
N LYS A 452 6.09 24.10 -9.54
CA LYS A 452 6.83 23.08 -10.31
C LYS A 452 8.28 22.95 -9.85
N GLN A 453 8.95 21.87 -10.26
CA GLN A 453 10.32 21.54 -9.87
C GLN A 453 10.49 21.49 -8.33
N ARG A 454 9.50 20.93 -7.62
CA ARG A 454 9.48 20.67 -6.19
C ARG A 454 9.68 19.17 -5.94
N GLN A 455 10.63 18.82 -5.08
CA GLN A 455 10.78 17.45 -4.60
C GLN A 455 10.17 17.34 -3.19
N PHE A 456 9.17 16.49 -3.03
CA PHE A 456 8.44 16.37 -1.78
C PHE A 456 7.98 14.94 -1.51
N ALA A 457 7.62 14.66 -0.27
CA ALA A 457 7.15 13.37 0.21
C ALA A 457 5.78 13.48 0.88
N SER A 458 5.20 12.34 1.26
CA SER A 458 3.84 12.28 1.80
C SER A 458 3.61 13.16 3.03
N PHE A 459 4.60 13.34 3.90
CA PHE A 459 4.46 14.16 5.10
C PHE A 459 4.37 15.68 4.81
N ASP A 460 4.75 16.14 3.60
CA ASP A 460 4.56 17.54 3.20
C ASP A 460 3.10 17.87 2.94
N MET A 461 2.22 16.86 2.82
CA MET A 461 0.79 17.07 2.59
C MET A 461 0.07 17.69 3.80
N LEU A 462 0.45 17.36 5.04
CA LEU A 462 -0.21 17.91 6.23
C LEU A 462 -0.22 19.47 6.25
N PRO A 463 0.93 20.16 6.23
CA PRO A 463 0.92 21.62 6.20
C PRO A 463 0.38 22.19 4.88
N THR A 464 0.55 21.49 3.76
CA THR A 464 0.07 21.94 2.45
C THR A 464 -1.46 21.90 2.34
N ILE A 465 -2.12 20.86 2.85
CA ILE A 465 -3.59 20.76 2.91
C ILE A 465 -4.15 21.90 3.77
N LEU A 466 -3.55 22.18 4.92
CA LEU A 466 -3.99 23.27 5.80
C LEU A 466 -3.81 24.63 5.15
N ALA A 467 -2.70 24.87 4.46
CA ALA A 467 -2.51 26.09 3.68
C ALA A 467 -3.53 26.20 2.53
N ALA A 468 -3.88 25.10 1.87
CA ALA A 468 -4.93 25.08 0.84
C ALA A 468 -6.33 25.38 1.39
N LEU A 469 -6.54 25.27 2.71
CA LEU A 469 -7.75 25.73 3.42
C LEU A 469 -7.67 27.19 3.87
N ASP A 470 -6.65 27.96 3.47
CA ASP A 470 -6.35 29.30 3.95
C ASP A 470 -5.99 29.37 5.44
N CYS A 471 -5.56 28.25 6.02
CA CYS A 471 -5.05 28.23 7.38
C CYS A 471 -3.63 28.81 7.42
N LYS A 472 -3.35 29.62 8.43
CA LYS A 472 -1.99 30.09 8.70
C LYS A 472 -1.25 28.98 9.47
N VAL A 473 -0.18 28.47 8.89
CA VAL A 473 0.72 27.49 9.50
C VAL A 473 1.96 28.22 10.02
N GLU A 474 2.17 28.21 11.34
CA GLU A 474 3.31 28.91 11.95
C GLU A 474 4.64 28.29 11.48
N GLY A 475 5.52 29.10 10.88
CA GLY A 475 6.81 28.65 10.36
C GLY A 475 6.74 27.77 9.13
N GLU A 476 5.56 27.61 8.51
CA GLU A 476 5.29 26.85 7.28
C GLU A 476 5.66 25.36 7.36
N ARG A 477 5.75 24.79 8.57
CA ARG A 477 6.17 23.41 8.83
C ARG A 477 5.34 22.75 9.91
N LEU A 478 4.93 21.49 9.68
CA LEU A 478 4.26 20.62 10.66
C LEU A 478 4.75 19.18 10.49
N GLY A 479 5.01 18.48 11.58
CA GLY A 479 5.64 17.17 11.51
C GLY A 479 7.02 17.29 10.83
N PHE A 480 7.26 16.43 9.85
CA PHE A 480 8.41 16.53 8.94
C PHE A 480 8.09 17.37 7.69
N GLY A 481 6.83 17.74 7.50
CA GLY A 481 6.35 18.38 6.30
C GLY A 481 6.63 19.88 6.24
N VAL A 482 6.73 20.36 5.01
CA VAL A 482 6.81 21.76 4.63
C VAL A 482 5.58 22.11 3.78
N ASN A 483 4.96 23.27 4.01
CA ASN A 483 3.92 23.81 3.15
C ASN A 483 4.50 24.06 1.74
N LEU A 484 4.01 23.34 0.74
CA LEU A 484 4.51 23.43 -0.63
C LEU A 484 4.19 24.76 -1.31
N PHE A 485 3.19 25.49 -0.83
CA PHE A 485 2.91 26.87 -1.27
C PHE A 485 3.92 27.89 -0.72
N SER A 486 4.67 27.54 0.33
CA SER A 486 5.76 28.37 0.83
C SER A 486 7.04 28.23 -0.03
N GLY A 487 7.95 29.15 0.07
CA GLY A 487 9.25 29.05 -0.61
C GLY A 487 10.27 28.16 0.11
N GLN A 488 9.88 27.50 1.20
CA GLN A 488 10.81 26.71 2.01
C GLN A 488 11.14 25.37 1.34
N GLN A 489 12.38 24.92 1.51
CA GLN A 489 12.85 23.63 1.02
C GLN A 489 12.29 22.50 1.88
N THR A 490 11.78 21.45 1.22
CA THR A 490 11.36 20.20 1.86
C THR A 490 12.57 19.40 2.38
N LEU A 491 12.33 18.38 3.19
CA LEU A 491 13.41 17.47 3.61
C LEU A 491 14.06 16.75 2.42
N LEU A 492 13.24 16.40 1.43
CA LEU A 492 13.71 15.73 0.22
C LEU A 492 14.62 16.65 -0.62
N GLU A 493 14.30 17.95 -0.73
CA GLU A 493 15.11 18.95 -1.40
C GLU A 493 16.42 19.24 -0.64
N ARG A 494 16.40 19.21 0.70
CA ARG A 494 17.59 19.48 1.54
C ARG A 494 18.56 18.31 1.63
N TYR A 495 18.04 17.08 1.74
CA TYR A 495 18.87 15.91 2.05
C TYR A 495 19.04 14.95 0.87
N GLY A 496 18.13 15.00 -0.11
CA GLY A 496 18.02 13.99 -1.17
C GLY A 496 17.46 12.67 -0.66
N LYS A 497 16.87 11.87 -1.56
CA LYS A 497 16.11 10.65 -1.23
C LYS A 497 16.93 9.61 -0.45
N ASN A 498 18.18 9.37 -0.85
CA ASN A 498 18.99 8.32 -0.22
C ASN A 498 19.29 8.65 1.24
N ARG A 499 19.79 9.85 1.53
CA ARG A 499 20.11 10.28 2.90
C ARG A 499 18.85 10.36 3.75
N LEU A 500 17.76 10.92 3.21
CA LEU A 500 16.49 10.99 3.92
C LEU A 500 16.00 9.58 4.32
N ASN A 501 16.03 8.63 3.39
CA ASN A 501 15.65 7.24 3.67
C ASN A 501 16.53 6.59 4.75
N GLU A 502 17.82 6.87 4.78
CA GLU A 502 18.71 6.39 5.84
C GLU A 502 18.36 6.98 7.21
N GLU A 503 18.09 8.29 7.28
CA GLU A 503 17.71 8.96 8.53
C GLU A 503 16.36 8.48 9.07
N LEU A 504 15.35 8.34 8.20
CA LEU A 504 14.00 7.87 8.59
C LEU A 504 14.00 6.45 9.18
N MET A 505 15.02 5.65 8.90
CA MET A 505 15.17 4.28 9.42
C MET A 505 15.86 4.22 10.78
N LYS A 506 16.47 5.30 11.25
CA LYS A 506 17.19 5.32 12.51
C LYS A 506 16.24 5.40 13.70
N LYS A 507 16.63 4.79 14.81
CA LYS A 507 15.84 4.90 16.04
C LYS A 507 15.96 6.32 16.62
N ASN A 508 14.85 6.82 17.10
CA ASN A 508 14.70 8.16 17.64
C ASN A 508 13.85 8.15 18.92
N THR A 509 13.87 9.22 19.68
CA THR A 509 13.07 9.39 20.89
C THR A 509 11.71 10.01 20.60
N VAL A 510 11.59 10.81 19.54
CA VAL A 510 10.37 11.55 19.16
C VAL A 510 9.21 10.57 18.91
N TYR A 511 9.45 9.49 18.19
CA TYR A 511 8.39 8.53 17.90
C TYR A 511 7.79 7.85 19.13
N ARG A 512 8.59 7.74 20.22
CA ARG A 512 8.09 7.23 21.50
C ARG A 512 7.11 8.18 22.16
N THR A 513 7.24 9.50 21.97
CA THR A 513 6.31 10.48 22.52
C THR A 513 4.91 10.36 21.95
N PHE A 514 4.78 9.83 20.73
CA PHE A 514 3.47 9.56 20.11
C PHE A 514 2.73 8.38 20.76
N LEU A 515 3.46 7.49 21.44
CA LEU A 515 2.92 6.32 22.14
C LEU A 515 2.70 6.53 23.62
N GLN A 516 3.53 7.37 24.24
CA GLN A 516 3.58 7.57 25.69
C GLN A 516 3.82 9.04 25.99
N LYS A 517 3.01 9.63 26.85
CA LYS A 517 3.29 10.93 27.48
C LYS A 517 4.21 10.75 28.66
#